data_8ad975e3e9c4e6329314b15c07bed472
#
_entry.id   8ad975e3e9c4e6329314b15c07bed472
#
_cell.length_a   1.000
_cell.length_b   1.000
_cell.length_c   1.000
_cell.angle_alpha   90.00
_cell.angle_beta   90.00
_cell.angle_gamma   90.00
#
_symmetry.space_group_name_H-M   'P 1'
#
loop_
_entity.id
_entity.type
_entity.pdbx_description
1 polymer ?
#
loop_
_entity_poly.entity_id
_entity_poly.type
_entity_poly.pdbx_seq_one_letter_code
_entity_poly.pdbx_strand_id
1 'polypeptide(L)'
;FALGENQSTPSANYSEVMNFDVNVRNTGYKTAYDVRVDMELSEDITKFPFEINDGNYDRQMGNMNPDQTVAVPFSMAVREKAKSGYYPIKFKIRYRENENGNFAAPIEDTFYVRVYGKDEDDSLDSEAGENERTKARIIVDSFETDPAEIYAGQDFTLKVRMKNASNSIVASNILFTFESETVSDSPVFTTVNGSNSVVVNSLAPGASDTLTIKFSSSP
;
A
#
# COMPACT_ATOMS: atom_id res chain seq x y z
N PHE A 1 -8.47 -20.20 -22.05
CA PHE A 1 -8.51 -19.99 -20.60
C PHE A 1 -8.46 -18.50 -20.31
N ALA A 2 -8.95 -18.09 -19.10
CA ALA A 2 -8.81 -16.76 -18.56
C ALA A 2 -8.35 -16.88 -17.10
N LEU A 3 -7.46 -15.96 -16.67
CA LEU A 3 -6.97 -15.87 -15.29
C LEU A 3 -7.54 -14.65 -14.55
N GLY A 4 -7.92 -14.83 -13.29
CA GLY A 4 -8.29 -13.74 -12.39
C GLY A 4 -9.53 -12.96 -12.78
N GLU A 5 -10.37 -13.50 -13.64
CA GLU A 5 -11.59 -12.84 -14.08
C GLU A 5 -12.52 -12.54 -12.89
N ASN A 6 -12.97 -11.29 -12.78
CA ASN A 6 -13.79 -10.77 -11.68
C ASN A 6 -13.14 -10.91 -10.27
N GLN A 7 -11.81 -10.99 -10.22
CA GLN A 7 -11.04 -11.12 -9.00
C GLN A 7 -10.33 -9.82 -8.66
N SER A 8 -10.39 -9.39 -7.38
CA SER A 8 -9.60 -8.26 -6.89
C SER A 8 -8.12 -8.61 -6.87
N THR A 9 -7.26 -7.62 -7.13
CA THR A 9 -5.80 -7.78 -7.05
C THR A 9 -5.38 -8.06 -5.62
N PRO A 10 -4.78 -9.22 -5.31
CA PRO A 10 -4.27 -9.51 -3.97
C PRO A 10 -3.09 -8.62 -3.62
N SER A 11 -2.93 -8.32 -2.32
CA SER A 11 -1.85 -7.46 -1.84
C SER A 11 -1.25 -7.95 -0.53
N ALA A 12 0.03 -7.65 -0.32
CA ALA A 12 0.75 -7.85 0.94
C ALA A 12 1.88 -6.84 1.10
N ASN A 13 2.38 -6.68 2.33
CA ASN A 13 3.58 -5.90 2.60
C ASN A 13 4.84 -6.74 2.36
N TYR A 14 5.99 -6.05 2.24
CA TYR A 14 7.30 -6.71 2.20
C TYR A 14 7.51 -7.58 3.45
N SER A 15 8.28 -8.65 3.32
CA SER A 15 8.53 -9.65 4.37
C SER A 15 7.30 -10.38 4.91
N GLU A 16 6.12 -10.17 4.32
CA GLU A 16 4.90 -10.91 4.66
C GLU A 16 4.67 -12.08 3.70
N VAL A 17 3.81 -13.01 4.13
CA VAL A 17 3.33 -14.09 3.25
C VAL A 17 2.02 -13.64 2.61
N MET A 18 2.02 -13.56 1.29
CA MET A 18 0.82 -13.32 0.49
C MET A 18 0.13 -14.65 0.20
N ASN A 19 -1.06 -14.82 0.77
CA ASN A 19 -1.94 -15.95 0.43
C ASN A 19 -3.01 -15.46 -0.54
N PHE A 20 -3.08 -16.06 -1.72
CA PHE A 20 -4.03 -15.66 -2.74
C PHE A 20 -4.44 -16.81 -3.63
N ASP A 21 -5.62 -16.70 -4.19
CA ASP A 21 -6.09 -17.62 -5.22
C ASP A 21 -5.96 -16.96 -6.59
N VAL A 22 -5.71 -17.76 -7.60
CA VAL A 22 -5.84 -17.36 -9.01
C VAL A 22 -7.01 -18.12 -9.59
N ASN A 23 -8.08 -17.43 -9.94
CA ASN A 23 -9.23 -18.04 -10.61
C ASN A 23 -8.87 -18.36 -12.05
N VAL A 24 -8.96 -19.63 -12.40
CA VAL A 24 -8.73 -20.14 -13.76
C VAL A 24 -10.04 -20.60 -14.34
N ARG A 25 -10.47 -20.01 -15.46
CA ARG A 25 -11.70 -20.39 -16.16
C ARG A 25 -11.38 -21.02 -17.51
N ASN A 26 -12.02 -22.15 -17.82
CA ASN A 26 -12.01 -22.70 -19.16
C ASN A 26 -12.99 -21.91 -20.05
N THR A 27 -12.48 -21.02 -20.88
CA THR A 27 -13.27 -20.21 -21.82
C THR A 27 -13.58 -20.93 -23.13
N GLY A 28 -13.10 -22.17 -23.28
CA GLY A 28 -13.35 -23.01 -24.44
C GLY A 28 -14.74 -23.66 -24.41
N TYR A 29 -15.17 -24.18 -25.52
CA TYR A 29 -16.46 -24.88 -25.69
C TYR A 29 -16.38 -26.39 -25.47
N LYS A 30 -15.20 -26.92 -25.12
CA LYS A 30 -14.93 -28.32 -24.84
C LYS A 30 -14.29 -28.51 -23.48
N THR A 31 -14.41 -29.70 -22.93
CA THR A 31 -13.64 -30.10 -21.74
C THR A 31 -12.15 -30.09 -22.06
N ALA A 32 -11.38 -29.45 -21.21
CA ALA A 32 -9.93 -29.51 -21.18
C ALA A 32 -9.49 -30.56 -20.18
N TYR A 33 -8.59 -31.48 -20.59
CA TYR A 33 -8.15 -32.63 -19.78
C TYR A 33 -6.75 -32.34 -19.19
N ASP A 34 -6.49 -32.88 -18.00
CA ASP A 34 -5.20 -32.81 -17.30
C ASP A 34 -4.66 -31.36 -17.29
N VAL A 35 -5.51 -30.39 -16.86
CA VAL A 35 -5.16 -28.98 -16.82
C VAL A 35 -4.12 -28.77 -15.70
N ARG A 36 -3.04 -28.07 -16.05
CA ARG A 36 -1.94 -27.69 -15.15
C ARG A 36 -1.64 -26.22 -15.28
N VAL A 37 -1.38 -25.59 -14.15
CA VAL A 37 -1.04 -24.17 -14.06
C VAL A 37 0.33 -24.06 -13.44
N ASP A 38 1.28 -23.52 -14.19
CA ASP A 38 2.66 -23.31 -13.76
C ASP A 38 2.92 -21.82 -13.59
N MET A 39 3.39 -21.40 -12.42
CA MET A 39 3.86 -20.03 -12.18
C MET A 39 5.26 -19.87 -12.76
N GLU A 40 5.48 -18.85 -13.57
CA GLU A 40 6.80 -18.51 -14.08
C GLU A 40 7.62 -17.76 -13.03
N LEU A 41 8.74 -18.34 -12.60
CA LEU A 41 9.61 -17.78 -11.59
C LEU A 41 10.66 -16.87 -12.23
N SER A 42 11.08 -15.82 -11.51
CA SER A 42 12.17 -14.95 -11.90
C SER A 42 13.00 -14.52 -10.70
N GLU A 43 14.31 -14.52 -10.83
CA GLU A 43 15.20 -13.96 -9.83
C GLU A 43 15.21 -12.42 -9.84
N ASP A 44 14.73 -11.82 -10.92
CA ASP A 44 14.62 -10.38 -11.06
C ASP A 44 13.50 -9.83 -10.16
N ILE A 45 13.89 -9.18 -9.06
CA ILE A 45 12.98 -8.63 -8.05
C ILE A 45 12.02 -7.57 -8.62
N THR A 46 12.37 -6.95 -9.74
CA THR A 46 11.51 -5.95 -10.41
C THR A 46 10.37 -6.59 -11.19
N LYS A 47 10.45 -7.89 -11.46
CA LYS A 47 9.44 -8.66 -12.19
C LYS A 47 8.71 -9.67 -11.31
N PHE A 48 9.40 -10.18 -10.27
CA PHE A 48 8.89 -11.21 -9.40
C PHE A 48 9.23 -10.88 -7.93
N PRO A 49 8.26 -10.41 -7.13
CA PRO A 49 8.53 -9.86 -5.81
C PRO A 49 8.64 -10.92 -4.72
N PHE A 50 8.49 -12.21 -5.06
CA PHE A 50 8.43 -13.30 -4.08
C PHE A 50 9.77 -14.01 -3.93
N GLU A 51 10.03 -14.53 -2.72
CA GLU A 51 11.11 -15.46 -2.48
C GLU A 51 10.87 -16.75 -3.27
N ILE A 52 11.94 -17.23 -3.92
CA ILE A 52 11.94 -18.55 -4.58
C ILE A 52 12.48 -19.54 -3.58
N ASN A 53 11.65 -20.50 -3.18
CA ASN A 53 12.01 -21.59 -2.29
C ASN A 53 11.90 -22.93 -3.03
N ASP A 54 12.13 -24.04 -2.33
CA ASP A 54 12.01 -25.39 -2.91
C ASP A 54 10.57 -25.85 -3.12
N GLY A 55 9.61 -24.92 -3.03
CA GLY A 55 8.18 -25.18 -3.23
C GLY A 55 7.88 -25.51 -4.68
N ASN A 56 6.86 -26.35 -4.87
CA ASN A 56 6.33 -26.66 -6.18
C ASN A 56 5.36 -25.55 -6.61
N TYR A 57 5.63 -24.91 -7.73
CA TYR A 57 4.86 -23.78 -8.27
C TYR A 57 3.89 -24.21 -9.37
N ASP A 58 3.85 -25.51 -9.72
CA ASP A 58 2.84 -26.09 -10.59
C ASP A 58 1.64 -26.60 -9.78
N ARG A 59 0.46 -26.50 -10.37
CA ARG A 59 -0.78 -26.97 -9.79
C ARG A 59 -1.53 -27.82 -10.81
N GLN A 60 -1.93 -29.02 -10.40
CA GLN A 60 -2.78 -29.90 -11.20
C GLN A 60 -4.24 -29.67 -10.83
N MET A 61 -5.04 -29.32 -11.82
CA MET A 61 -6.46 -29.02 -11.64
C MET A 61 -7.37 -30.16 -12.13
N GLY A 62 -6.79 -31.15 -12.83
CA GLY A 62 -7.56 -32.21 -13.45
C GLY A 62 -8.32 -31.75 -14.69
N ASN A 63 -9.52 -32.29 -14.90
CA ASN A 63 -10.33 -31.93 -16.05
C ASN A 63 -11.22 -30.71 -15.75
N MET A 64 -11.33 -29.81 -16.70
CA MET A 64 -12.16 -28.61 -16.58
C MET A 64 -13.21 -28.57 -17.70
N ASN A 65 -14.47 -28.56 -17.33
CA ASN A 65 -15.57 -28.41 -18.29
C ASN A 65 -15.63 -26.99 -18.87
N PRO A 66 -16.32 -26.78 -19.99
CA PRO A 66 -16.61 -25.44 -20.49
C PRO A 66 -17.18 -24.53 -19.40
N ASP A 67 -16.74 -23.27 -19.35
CA ASP A 67 -17.12 -22.26 -18.39
C ASP A 67 -16.83 -22.57 -16.90
N GLN A 68 -16.23 -23.72 -16.61
CA GLN A 68 -15.82 -24.05 -15.24
C GLN A 68 -14.70 -23.12 -14.79
N THR A 69 -14.86 -22.57 -13.58
CA THR A 69 -13.83 -21.78 -12.87
C THR A 69 -13.33 -22.55 -11.67
N VAL A 70 -12.02 -22.60 -11.48
CA VAL A 70 -11.37 -23.22 -10.32
C VAL A 70 -10.41 -22.19 -9.70
N ALA A 71 -10.52 -22.01 -8.38
CA ALA A 71 -9.59 -21.20 -7.61
C ALA A 71 -8.33 -22.00 -7.30
N VAL A 72 -7.17 -21.47 -7.70
CA VAL A 72 -5.86 -22.12 -7.54
C VAL A 72 -5.08 -21.38 -6.46
N PRO A 73 -4.85 -21.99 -5.28
CA PRO A 73 -4.22 -21.32 -4.16
C PRO A 73 -2.71 -21.23 -4.30
N PHE A 74 -2.17 -20.07 -3.94
CA PHE A 74 -0.74 -19.79 -3.79
C PHE A 74 -0.46 -19.14 -2.44
N SER A 75 0.73 -19.44 -1.89
CA SER A 75 1.24 -18.86 -0.65
C SER A 75 2.70 -18.49 -0.88
N MET A 76 2.99 -17.20 -0.99
CA MET A 76 4.29 -16.69 -1.42
C MET A 76 4.82 -15.67 -0.43
N ALA A 77 6.06 -15.85 0.06
CA ALA A 77 6.73 -14.85 0.88
C ALA A 77 7.20 -13.68 0.01
N VAL A 78 6.82 -12.46 0.36
CA VAL A 78 7.27 -11.25 -0.32
C VAL A 78 8.70 -10.94 0.10
N ARG A 79 9.59 -10.69 -0.87
CA ARG A 79 11.00 -10.35 -0.62
C ARG A 79 11.12 -9.06 0.18
N GLU A 80 12.05 -9.02 1.13
CA GLU A 80 12.33 -7.84 1.96
C GLU A 80 12.65 -6.59 1.14
N LYS A 81 13.31 -6.75 0.01
CA LYS A 81 13.73 -5.66 -0.88
C LYS A 81 12.76 -5.38 -2.04
N ALA A 82 11.58 -6.00 -2.03
CA ALA A 82 10.57 -5.72 -3.05
C ALA A 82 10.09 -4.28 -2.91
N LYS A 83 10.03 -3.55 -4.02
CA LYS A 83 9.53 -2.17 -4.06
C LYS A 83 8.01 -2.14 -4.11
N SER A 84 7.42 -1.02 -3.70
CA SER A 84 5.98 -0.81 -3.86
C SER A 84 5.60 -0.79 -5.34
N GLY A 85 4.62 -1.60 -5.74
CA GLY A 85 4.21 -1.67 -7.14
C GLY A 85 3.25 -2.80 -7.44
N TYR A 86 2.74 -2.80 -8.66
CA TYR A 86 2.02 -3.93 -9.25
C TYR A 86 3.01 -4.81 -10.01
N TYR A 87 2.95 -6.10 -9.72
CA TYR A 87 3.85 -7.08 -10.34
C TYR A 87 3.07 -8.02 -11.25
N PRO A 88 3.46 -8.14 -12.53
CA PRO A 88 2.87 -9.08 -13.47
C PRO A 88 3.43 -10.48 -13.24
N ILE A 89 2.67 -11.34 -12.59
CA ILE A 89 3.04 -12.74 -12.41
C ILE A 89 2.54 -13.52 -13.60
N LYS A 90 3.45 -14.12 -14.33
CA LYS A 90 3.15 -14.90 -15.52
C LYS A 90 2.85 -16.35 -15.16
N PHE A 91 1.87 -16.91 -15.83
CA PHE A 91 1.45 -18.29 -15.70
C PHE A 91 1.41 -18.97 -17.06
N LYS A 92 1.76 -20.25 -17.07
CA LYS A 92 1.60 -21.14 -18.21
C LYS A 92 0.52 -22.18 -17.90
N ILE A 93 -0.51 -22.23 -18.74
CA ILE A 93 -1.58 -23.20 -18.63
C ILE A 93 -1.35 -24.27 -19.68
N ARG A 94 -1.16 -25.49 -19.23
CA ARG A 94 -1.01 -26.69 -20.08
C ARG A 94 -2.25 -27.54 -19.93
N TYR A 95 -2.75 -28.09 -21.02
CA TYR A 95 -3.91 -28.96 -21.03
C TYR A 95 -3.87 -29.92 -22.24
N ARG A 96 -4.70 -30.94 -22.20
CA ARG A 96 -4.92 -31.86 -23.33
C ARG A 96 -6.29 -31.59 -23.90
N GLU A 97 -6.41 -31.66 -25.23
CA GLU A 97 -7.70 -31.50 -25.93
C GLU A 97 -8.55 -32.78 -25.84
N ASN A 98 -7.89 -33.92 -25.61
CA ASN A 98 -8.51 -35.24 -25.44
C ASN A 98 -7.84 -35.95 -24.26
N GLU A 99 -8.58 -36.84 -23.60
CA GLU A 99 -8.14 -37.54 -22.37
C GLU A 99 -6.80 -38.26 -22.50
N ASN A 100 -6.55 -38.88 -23.63
CA ASN A 100 -5.31 -39.62 -23.91
C ASN A 100 -4.41 -38.95 -24.96
N GLY A 101 -4.65 -37.67 -25.27
CA GLY A 101 -3.90 -36.91 -26.25
C GLY A 101 -2.59 -36.32 -25.70
N ASN A 102 -1.82 -35.70 -26.55
CA ASN A 102 -0.67 -34.88 -26.15
C ASN A 102 -1.14 -33.55 -25.55
N PHE A 103 -0.27 -32.91 -24.78
CA PHE A 103 -0.50 -31.53 -24.36
C PHE A 103 -0.57 -30.62 -25.58
N ALA A 104 -1.54 -29.71 -25.59
CA ALA A 104 -1.61 -28.59 -26.53
C ALA A 104 -0.45 -27.62 -26.28
N ALA A 105 -0.27 -26.68 -27.19
CA ALA A 105 0.64 -25.56 -26.97
C ALA A 105 0.22 -24.82 -25.68
N PRO A 106 1.16 -24.50 -24.78
CA PRO A 106 0.83 -23.82 -23.52
C PRO A 106 0.24 -22.42 -23.80
N ILE A 107 -0.77 -22.06 -23.00
CA ILE A 107 -1.34 -20.71 -23.01
C ILE A 107 -0.62 -19.93 -21.92
N GLU A 108 -0.07 -18.77 -22.28
CA GLU A 108 0.55 -17.84 -21.33
C GLU A 108 -0.43 -16.72 -21.00
N ASP A 109 -0.57 -16.41 -19.73
CA ASP A 109 -1.40 -15.31 -19.24
C ASP A 109 -0.76 -14.66 -18.01
N THR A 110 -1.21 -13.46 -17.66
CA THR A 110 -0.61 -12.64 -16.61
C THR A 110 -1.65 -12.30 -15.53
N PHE A 111 -1.29 -12.56 -14.28
CA PHE A 111 -2.05 -12.17 -13.11
C PHE A 111 -1.29 -11.13 -12.30
N TYR A 112 -1.94 -10.03 -11.91
CA TYR A 112 -1.30 -8.96 -11.18
C TYR A 112 -1.46 -9.12 -9.67
N VAL A 113 -0.37 -8.90 -8.94
CA VAL A 113 -0.37 -8.76 -7.48
C VAL A 113 0.14 -7.38 -7.09
N ARG A 114 -0.29 -6.86 -5.94
CA ARG A 114 0.19 -5.60 -5.38
C ARG A 114 1.13 -5.87 -4.22
N VAL A 115 2.32 -5.30 -4.25
CA VAL A 115 3.25 -5.31 -3.12
C VAL A 115 3.39 -3.91 -2.56
N TYR A 116 3.38 -3.79 -1.25
CA TYR A 116 3.78 -2.60 -0.49
C TYR A 116 5.19 -2.84 0.03
N GLY A 117 6.17 -2.32 -0.69
CA GLY A 117 7.59 -2.49 -0.40
C GLY A 117 8.06 -1.63 0.77
N LYS A 118 9.28 -1.90 1.22
CA LYS A 118 9.98 -1.00 2.11
C LYS A 118 10.43 0.21 1.28
N ASP A 119 9.87 1.39 1.58
CA ASP A 119 10.31 2.61 0.93
C ASP A 119 11.78 2.87 1.30
N GLU A 120 12.65 2.89 0.31
CA GLU A 120 13.99 3.41 0.49
C GLU A 120 13.88 4.92 0.60
N ASP A 121 14.08 5.37 1.84
CA ASP A 121 14.57 6.69 2.22
C ASP A 121 13.85 7.95 1.75
N ASP A 122 13.63 8.79 2.74
CA ASP A 122 13.39 10.22 2.76
C ASP A 122 14.34 11.00 1.82
N SER A 123 14.21 10.88 0.54
CA SER A 123 14.70 11.91 -0.38
C SER A 123 13.52 12.61 -1.03
N LEU A 124 13.30 13.80 -0.53
CA LEU A 124 12.49 14.86 -1.10
C LEU A 124 12.54 14.83 -2.62
N ASP A 125 11.36 14.89 -3.22
CA ASP A 125 11.10 15.21 -4.61
C ASP A 125 10.80 14.04 -5.53
N SER A 126 9.50 13.80 -5.72
CA SER A 126 8.95 13.46 -7.03
C SER A 126 7.44 13.26 -6.97
N GLU A 127 6.75 14.12 -7.67
CA GLU A 127 5.48 13.98 -8.36
C GLU A 127 4.39 13.07 -7.76
N ALA A 128 3.31 13.70 -7.38
CA ALA A 128 2.05 13.10 -6.95
C ALA A 128 1.57 11.98 -7.90
N GLY A 129 1.64 10.73 -7.43
CA GLY A 129 1.10 9.59 -8.14
C GLY A 129 1.23 8.28 -7.36
N GLU A 130 0.15 7.83 -6.75
CA GLU A 130 -0.13 6.46 -6.27
C GLU A 130 0.53 5.91 -4.99
N ASN A 131 1.51 6.56 -4.35
CA ASN A 131 2.12 6.09 -3.10
C ASN A 131 1.37 6.50 -1.81
N GLU A 132 0.19 7.10 -1.91
CA GLU A 132 -0.56 7.62 -0.76
C GLU A 132 -1.26 6.57 0.11
N ARG A 133 -1.24 5.29 -0.26
CA ARG A 133 -2.02 4.25 0.45
C ARG A 133 -1.26 3.53 1.56
N THR A 134 0.06 3.72 1.67
CA THR A 134 0.91 3.01 2.64
C THR A 134 1.38 3.86 3.82
N LYS A 135 1.20 5.18 3.76
CA LYS A 135 1.57 6.11 4.83
C LYS A 135 0.35 6.79 5.41
N ALA A 136 0.38 7.03 6.72
CA ALA A 136 -0.61 7.89 7.35
C ALA A 136 -0.41 9.31 6.82
N ARG A 137 -1.50 9.96 6.41
CA ARG A 137 -1.48 11.33 5.91
C ARG A 137 -2.11 12.25 6.92
N ILE A 138 -1.29 13.05 7.59
CA ILE A 138 -1.77 14.06 8.53
C ILE A 138 -1.92 15.39 7.79
N ILE A 139 -3.10 15.97 7.91
CA ILE A 139 -3.41 17.28 7.36
C ILE A 139 -3.88 18.22 8.48
N VAL A 140 -3.63 19.51 8.32
CA VAL A 140 -4.26 20.55 9.12
C VAL A 140 -5.65 20.81 8.52
N ASP A 141 -6.69 20.50 9.29
CA ASP A 141 -8.09 20.67 8.88
C ASP A 141 -8.57 22.10 9.09
N SER A 142 -8.21 22.68 10.26
CA SER A 142 -8.51 24.07 10.60
C SER A 142 -7.58 24.56 11.70
N PHE A 143 -7.51 25.84 11.87
CA PHE A 143 -6.89 26.47 13.03
C PHE A 143 -7.70 27.68 13.51
N GLU A 144 -7.60 27.99 14.79
CA GLU A 144 -8.19 29.16 15.41
C GLU A 144 -7.27 29.73 16.48
N THR A 145 -7.39 31.04 16.75
CA THR A 145 -6.67 31.72 17.84
C THR A 145 -7.67 32.29 18.84
N ASP A 146 -7.26 32.30 20.11
CA ASP A 146 -8.03 32.90 21.18
C ASP A 146 -7.10 33.85 22.00
N PRO A 147 -7.31 35.17 21.92
CA PRO A 147 -8.35 35.87 21.15
C PRO A 147 -8.18 35.75 19.63
N ALA A 148 -9.25 36.02 18.87
CA ALA A 148 -9.25 35.95 17.41
C ALA A 148 -8.36 37.02 16.76
N GLU A 149 -8.25 38.19 17.40
CA GLU A 149 -7.35 39.23 16.99
C GLU A 149 -6.18 39.32 17.97
N ILE A 150 -4.96 39.27 17.43
CA ILE A 150 -3.72 39.24 18.22
C ILE A 150 -3.02 40.58 18.06
N TYR A 151 -2.71 41.24 19.19
CA TYR A 151 -1.97 42.46 19.24
C TYR A 151 -0.54 42.28 19.75
N ALA A 152 0.37 43.16 19.36
CA ALA A 152 1.76 43.12 19.80
C ALA A 152 1.88 43.07 21.34
N GLY A 153 2.73 42.19 21.86
CA GLY A 153 2.92 42.00 23.30
C GLY A 153 1.80 41.23 24.01
N GLN A 154 0.89 40.62 23.27
CA GLN A 154 -0.26 39.88 23.84
C GLN A 154 -0.05 38.36 23.78
N ASP A 155 -0.48 37.67 24.83
CA ASP A 155 -0.56 36.23 24.85
C ASP A 155 -1.83 35.74 24.13
N PHE A 156 -1.71 34.63 23.38
CA PHE A 156 -2.83 34.02 22.72
C PHE A 156 -2.69 32.50 22.73
N THR A 157 -3.79 31.83 22.51
CA THR A 157 -3.84 30.35 22.38
C THR A 157 -4.09 30.01 20.92
N LEU A 158 -3.20 29.23 20.33
CA LEU A 158 -3.39 28.64 19.00
C LEU A 158 -3.97 27.22 19.18
N LYS A 159 -5.09 26.95 18.53
CA LYS A 159 -5.68 25.63 18.42
C LYS A 159 -5.60 25.19 16.97
N VAL A 160 -4.98 24.03 16.73
CA VAL A 160 -4.83 23.45 15.40
C VAL A 160 -5.52 22.12 15.38
N ARG A 161 -6.55 21.99 14.55
CA ARG A 161 -7.24 20.73 14.31
C ARG A 161 -6.55 19.98 13.20
N MET A 162 -6.11 18.78 13.53
CA MET A 162 -5.49 17.86 12.60
C MET A 162 -6.42 16.71 12.27
N LYS A 163 -6.22 16.13 11.11
CA LYS A 163 -6.95 14.94 10.67
C LYS A 163 -5.99 13.95 10.02
N ASN A 164 -6.13 12.67 10.35
CA ASN A 164 -5.53 11.62 9.56
C ASN A 164 -6.41 11.35 8.33
N ALA A 165 -5.99 11.85 7.18
CA ALA A 165 -6.70 11.72 5.91
C ALA A 165 -6.50 10.34 5.25
N SER A 166 -5.73 9.44 5.87
CA SER A 166 -5.63 8.05 5.43
C SER A 166 -6.93 7.31 5.70
N ASN A 167 -7.30 6.41 4.81
CA ASN A 167 -8.52 5.59 4.94
C ASN A 167 -8.31 4.30 5.75
N SER A 168 -7.06 3.86 5.94
CA SER A 168 -6.75 2.55 6.51
C SER A 168 -5.55 2.52 7.45
N ILE A 169 -4.73 3.59 7.50
CA ILE A 169 -3.45 3.57 8.21
C ILE A 169 -3.51 4.48 9.44
N VAL A 170 -3.18 3.90 10.60
CA VAL A 170 -3.04 4.63 11.86
C VAL A 170 -1.73 5.43 11.84
N ALA A 171 -1.79 6.71 12.17
CA ALA A 171 -0.59 7.50 12.45
C ALA A 171 -0.19 7.32 13.92
N SER A 172 1.09 7.06 14.17
CA SER A 172 1.63 6.87 15.53
C SER A 172 2.85 7.74 15.75
N ASN A 173 3.07 8.17 17.01
CA ASN A 173 4.21 8.98 17.42
C ASN A 173 4.39 10.25 16.58
N ILE A 174 3.31 11.00 16.38
CA ILE A 174 3.29 12.20 15.56
C ILE A 174 3.88 13.34 16.37
N LEU A 175 4.96 13.93 15.88
CA LEU A 175 5.57 15.14 16.47
C LEU A 175 5.15 16.36 15.63
N PHE A 176 4.53 17.32 16.27
CA PHE A 176 4.25 18.63 15.70
C PHE A 176 5.20 19.65 16.28
N THR A 177 5.89 20.38 15.42
CA THR A 177 6.76 21.47 15.80
C THR A 177 6.23 22.77 15.19
N PHE A 178 6.13 23.80 16.00
CA PHE A 178 5.69 25.11 15.58
C PHE A 178 6.92 26.03 15.45
N GLU A 179 7.08 26.61 14.29
CA GLU A 179 8.15 27.58 14.02
C GLU A 179 7.54 28.95 13.76
N SER A 180 8.11 29.98 14.41
CA SER A 180 7.71 31.35 14.19
C SER A 180 8.57 31.94 13.08
N GLU A 181 7.95 32.74 12.20
CA GLU A 181 8.71 33.61 11.33
C GLU A 181 9.51 34.64 12.16
N THR A 182 10.64 35.05 11.61
CA THR A 182 11.49 36.08 12.22
C THR A 182 11.40 37.35 11.41
N VAL A 183 11.28 38.51 12.13
CA VAL A 183 11.37 39.83 11.56
C VAL A 183 12.53 40.56 12.25
N SER A 184 13.51 41.04 11.50
CA SER A 184 14.71 41.70 12.02
C SER A 184 15.43 40.82 13.08
N ASP A 185 15.66 39.52 12.78
CA ASP A 185 16.29 38.53 13.65
C ASP A 185 15.53 38.20 14.95
N SER A 186 14.31 38.65 15.10
CA SER A 186 13.46 38.37 16.26
C SER A 186 12.25 37.52 15.86
N PRO A 187 11.89 36.47 16.61
CA PRO A 187 10.70 35.69 16.34
C PRO A 187 9.44 36.54 16.59
N VAL A 188 8.47 36.44 15.68
CA VAL A 188 7.19 37.13 15.81
C VAL A 188 6.37 36.58 16.97
N PHE A 189 6.50 35.29 17.24
CA PHE A 189 5.81 34.56 18.32
C PHE A 189 6.80 33.72 19.11
N THR A 190 6.64 33.65 20.42
CA THR A 190 7.39 32.77 21.31
C THR A 190 6.42 31.93 22.14
N THR A 191 6.80 30.70 22.47
CA THR A 191 5.96 29.84 23.30
C THR A 191 6.01 30.26 24.77
N VAL A 192 4.86 30.40 25.42
CA VAL A 192 4.77 30.80 26.82
C VAL A 192 5.34 29.74 27.77
N ASN A 193 5.25 28.46 27.42
CA ASN A 193 5.68 27.32 28.26
C ASN A 193 7.02 26.69 27.84
N GLY A 194 7.78 27.34 26.96
CA GLY A 194 9.13 26.89 26.58
C GLY A 194 9.20 25.72 25.56
N SER A 195 8.12 25.01 25.31
CA SER A 195 8.09 23.95 24.30
C SER A 195 7.30 24.39 23.07
N ASN A 196 7.93 24.29 21.91
CA ASN A 196 7.28 24.54 20.61
C ASN A 196 6.79 23.25 19.93
N SER A 197 6.83 22.13 20.65
CA SER A 197 6.51 20.82 20.09
C SER A 197 5.45 20.10 20.91
N VAL A 198 4.55 19.42 20.22
CA VAL A 198 3.48 18.57 20.80
C VAL A 198 3.52 17.19 20.16
N VAL A 199 3.42 16.16 21.00
CA VAL A 199 3.36 14.77 20.54
C VAL A 199 1.94 14.24 20.62
N VAL A 200 1.46 13.64 19.53
CA VAL A 200 0.23 12.86 19.49
C VAL A 200 0.59 11.38 19.32
N ASN A 201 0.27 10.56 20.30
CA ASN A 201 0.71 9.17 20.33
C ASN A 201 0.08 8.33 19.21
N SER A 202 -1.18 8.59 18.89
CA SER A 202 -1.90 7.82 17.87
C SER A 202 -3.09 8.59 17.33
N LEU A 203 -3.32 8.50 16.01
CA LEU A 203 -4.49 9.06 15.33
C LEU A 203 -5.02 8.04 14.32
N ALA A 204 -6.20 7.48 14.61
CA ALA A 204 -6.83 6.48 13.77
C ALA A 204 -7.17 7.02 12.37
N PRO A 205 -7.36 6.15 11.35
CA PRO A 205 -7.79 6.57 10.03
C PRO A 205 -9.07 7.41 10.06
N GLY A 206 -9.09 8.54 9.38
CA GLY A 206 -10.23 9.45 9.35
C GLY A 206 -10.46 10.27 10.63
N ALA A 207 -9.78 9.94 11.73
CA ALA A 207 -9.93 10.64 13.01
C ALA A 207 -9.28 12.04 12.98
N SER A 208 -9.76 12.93 13.85
CA SER A 208 -9.22 14.26 14.07
C SER A 208 -8.85 14.45 15.55
N ASP A 209 -7.85 15.26 15.81
CA ASP A 209 -7.45 15.70 17.14
C ASP A 209 -7.12 17.21 17.12
N THR A 210 -7.17 17.87 18.26
CA THR A 210 -6.91 19.31 18.37
C THR A 210 -5.73 19.56 19.29
N LEU A 211 -4.67 20.14 18.70
CA LEU A 211 -3.52 20.64 19.45
C LEU A 211 -3.81 22.04 19.99
N THR A 212 -3.36 22.30 21.20
CA THR A 212 -3.48 23.61 21.83
C THR A 212 -2.11 24.04 22.35
N ILE A 213 -1.66 25.21 21.89
CA ILE A 213 -0.38 25.81 22.32
C ILE A 213 -0.59 27.29 22.66
N LYS A 214 0.12 27.77 23.69
CA LYS A 214 0.10 29.16 24.06
C LYS A 214 1.35 29.88 23.55
N PHE A 215 1.13 31.00 22.91
CA PHE A 215 2.16 31.90 22.40
C PHE A 215 2.04 33.30 22.98
N SER A 216 3.16 34.01 23.01
CA SER A 216 3.24 35.43 23.25
C SER A 216 3.71 36.10 21.97
N SER A 217 3.01 37.13 21.52
CA SER A 217 3.45 37.94 20.37
C SER A 217 4.54 38.93 20.80
N SER A 218 5.50 39.14 19.91
CA SER A 218 6.55 40.17 20.15
C SER A 218 5.96 41.58 20.13
N PRO A 219 6.52 42.50 20.93
CA PRO A 219 6.07 43.90 20.98
C PRO A 219 6.20 44.65 19.65
#